data_071826edbb013a67c0e8b7f4481142d5
#
_entry.id   071826edbb013a67c0e8b7f4481142d5
#
_cell.length_a   1.000
_cell.length_b   1.000
_cell.length_c   1.000
_cell.angle_alpha   90.00
_cell.angle_beta   90.00
_cell.angle_gamma   90.00
#
_symmetry.space_group_name_H-M   'P 1'
#
loop_
_entity.id
_entity.type
_entity.pdbx_description
1 polymer ?
#
loop_
_entity_poly.entity_id
_entity_poly.type
_entity_poly.pdbx_seq_one_letter_code
_entity_poly.pdbx_strand_id
1 'polypeptide(L)'
;MKTIAAGSLSSAFIGCGDASMEKNKKISLGTKRNPIGVSTYSYWQFNGRETPIEYCIEKSAEYGFDGIELLLIQMESEENSYLQNIKKQAFHAGLDIMGLSTHQSFVSPDKSKRQENIDLTKHQIEVAYALGIPTIRINTGRWGTTMPTNGKSEFDVLMDNKGVEPVIDGYTENDGFKWVIDSIAQCIPTAEKCGVVLGLENHWGLGLTSQGVMRIVNEINSPWLKVTLDTGNFFDNREAQLEELAPHTCLIQAKTYFGGAKWPAFNEINIDYPKIGELMRKNNYRGYISLEFEGNENAETAVPKSLDLLRESFYFKLT
;
A
#
# COMPACT_ATOMS: atom_id res chain seq x y z
N MET A 1 -60.06 -33.48 34.28
CA MET A 1 -59.62 -33.97 35.61
C MET A 1 -58.19 -34.51 35.47
N LYS A 2 -57.23 -33.78 35.96
CA LYS A 2 -56.21 -34.10 36.94
C LYS A 2 -55.13 -32.97 36.89
N THR A 3 -55.11 -32.24 37.93
CA THR A 3 -54.17 -31.24 38.40
C THR A 3 -52.93 -31.93 38.98
N ILE A 4 -51.72 -31.42 38.75
CA ILE A 4 -50.55 -31.62 39.62
C ILE A 4 -49.60 -30.46 39.26
N ALA A 5 -49.44 -29.50 40.00
CA ALA A 5 -48.65 -29.16 41.19
C ALA A 5 -47.24 -28.69 40.85
N ALA A 6 -47.00 -27.44 41.22
CA ALA A 6 -45.73 -26.71 41.20
C ALA A 6 -44.74 -27.34 42.22
N GLY A 7 -43.48 -27.34 41.84
CA GLY A 7 -42.37 -27.61 42.74
C GLY A 7 -41.29 -26.54 42.56
N SER A 8 -41.24 -25.63 43.52
CA SER A 8 -40.14 -24.68 43.70
C SER A 8 -38.95 -25.37 44.34
N LEU A 9 -37.77 -25.13 43.84
CA LEU A 9 -36.55 -25.41 44.59
C LEU A 9 -35.60 -24.21 44.49
N SER A 10 -35.31 -23.71 45.66
CA SER A 10 -34.45 -22.56 45.95
C SER A 10 -32.96 -22.91 45.90
N SER A 11 -32.20 -21.92 45.47
CA SER A 11 -30.91 -21.43 46.02
C SER A 11 -29.75 -22.38 46.27
N ALA A 12 -28.65 -22.09 45.63
CA ALA A 12 -27.37 -21.97 46.33
C ALA A 12 -26.47 -20.95 45.59
N PHE A 13 -26.24 -19.82 46.19
CA PHE A 13 -25.16 -18.90 45.89
C PHE A 13 -23.85 -19.53 46.33
N ILE A 14 -22.87 -19.65 45.42
CA ILE A 14 -21.47 -19.69 45.78
C ILE A 14 -20.79 -18.64 44.92
N GLY A 15 -20.38 -17.55 45.56
CA GLY A 15 -19.48 -16.59 44.98
C GLY A 15 -18.06 -17.10 45.08
N CYS A 16 -17.28 -16.76 44.09
CA CYS A 16 -15.88 -16.37 44.25
C CYS A 16 -15.24 -16.18 42.86
N GLY A 17 -14.54 -15.10 42.71
CA GLY A 17 -13.47 -14.97 41.72
C GLY A 17 -13.63 -13.76 40.82
N ASP A 18 -13.11 -12.61 41.29
CA ASP A 18 -12.70 -11.51 40.43
C ASP A 18 -11.73 -12.04 39.33
N ALA A 19 -12.26 -12.23 38.14
CA ALA A 19 -11.44 -12.31 36.94
C ALA A 19 -11.50 -10.92 36.31
N SER A 20 -10.37 -10.27 36.26
CA SER A 20 -10.13 -9.03 35.56
C SER A 20 -10.77 -9.07 34.17
N MET A 21 -11.90 -8.41 34.00
CA MET A 21 -12.50 -8.18 32.68
C MET A 21 -11.57 -7.23 31.93
N GLU A 22 -10.80 -7.79 30.99
CA GLU A 22 -10.25 -7.03 29.88
C GLU A 22 -11.38 -6.15 29.33
N LYS A 23 -11.14 -4.85 29.36
CA LYS A 23 -12.04 -3.87 28.77
C LYS A 23 -12.10 -4.09 27.27
N ASN A 24 -12.94 -4.99 26.82
CA ASN A 24 -13.39 -5.00 25.43
C ASN A 24 -13.98 -3.60 25.14
N LYS A 25 -13.19 -2.77 24.47
CA LYS A 25 -13.62 -1.48 23.95
C LYS A 25 -14.85 -1.75 23.07
N LYS A 26 -16.05 -1.51 23.55
CA LYS A 26 -17.28 -1.58 22.75
C LYS A 26 -17.08 -0.67 21.54
N ILE A 27 -16.90 -1.28 20.37
CA ILE A 27 -17.01 -0.56 19.10
C ILE A 27 -18.42 0.03 19.09
N SER A 28 -18.54 1.35 19.08
CA SER A 28 -19.85 2.00 19.07
C SER A 28 -20.59 1.59 17.79
N LEU A 29 -21.88 1.29 17.90
CA LEU A 29 -22.75 1.15 16.74
C LEU A 29 -22.59 2.41 15.88
N GLY A 30 -22.00 2.30 14.68
CA GLY A 30 -21.74 3.44 13.80
C GLY A 30 -20.27 3.67 13.40
N THR A 31 -19.34 2.82 13.87
CA THR A 31 -17.95 2.83 13.37
C THR A 31 -17.57 1.47 12.79
N LYS A 32 -16.81 1.48 11.70
CA LYS A 32 -16.23 0.28 11.11
C LYS A 32 -14.74 0.54 10.89
N ARG A 33 -13.93 -0.49 11.06
CA ARG A 33 -12.51 -0.44 10.77
C ARG A 33 -12.27 -0.46 9.25
N ASN A 34 -11.29 0.31 8.77
CA ASN A 34 -10.76 0.09 7.44
C ASN A 34 -10.18 -1.32 7.33
N PRO A 35 -10.30 -1.99 6.18
CA PRO A 35 -9.62 -3.26 5.96
C PRO A 35 -8.10 -3.01 5.94
N ILE A 36 -7.35 -3.85 6.64
CA ILE A 36 -5.89 -3.79 6.71
C ILE A 36 -5.32 -4.96 5.93
N GLY A 37 -4.56 -4.64 4.90
CA GLY A 37 -3.78 -5.61 4.16
C GLY A 37 -2.28 -5.44 4.40
N VAL A 38 -1.49 -6.27 3.74
CA VAL A 38 -0.03 -6.22 3.79
C VAL A 38 0.54 -6.39 2.39
N SER A 39 1.54 -5.56 2.05
CA SER A 39 2.33 -5.76 0.84
C SER A 39 3.30 -6.92 1.03
N THR A 40 3.41 -7.79 0.04
CA THR A 40 4.38 -8.90 0.03
C THR A 40 5.82 -8.41 0.15
N TYR A 41 6.08 -7.15 -0.21
CA TYR A 41 7.33 -6.46 0.08
C TYR A 41 7.74 -6.56 1.55
N SER A 42 6.81 -6.47 2.49
CA SER A 42 7.05 -6.50 3.95
C SER A 42 7.77 -7.76 4.42
N TYR A 43 7.60 -8.89 3.71
CA TYR A 43 8.26 -10.15 4.00
C TYR A 43 9.57 -10.32 3.23
N TRP A 44 9.71 -9.66 2.09
CA TRP A 44 10.83 -9.84 1.17
C TRP A 44 11.89 -8.74 1.28
N GLN A 45 11.48 -7.48 1.29
CA GLN A 45 12.36 -6.30 1.36
C GLN A 45 13.55 -6.33 0.37
N PHE A 46 13.35 -6.93 -0.82
CA PHE A 46 14.40 -7.18 -1.82
C PHE A 46 15.58 -8.05 -1.34
N ASN A 47 15.38 -8.88 -0.33
CA ASN A 47 16.41 -9.79 0.21
C ASN A 47 16.54 -11.10 -0.62
N GLY A 48 16.52 -11.03 -1.95
CA GLY A 48 16.52 -12.19 -2.86
C GLY A 48 15.10 -12.67 -3.20
N ARG A 49 14.99 -13.87 -3.82
CA ARG A 49 13.69 -14.49 -4.16
C ARG A 49 13.33 -15.64 -3.20
N GLU A 50 13.78 -15.57 -1.98
CA GLU A 50 13.56 -16.63 -0.99
C GLU A 50 12.19 -16.58 -0.32
N THR A 51 11.38 -15.56 -0.63
CA THR A 51 10.06 -15.38 -0.03
C THR A 51 8.96 -15.44 -1.11
N PRO A 52 8.43 -16.63 -1.40
CA PRO A 52 7.37 -16.82 -2.41
C PRO A 52 6.09 -16.08 -2.03
N ILE A 53 5.28 -15.72 -3.03
CA ILE A 53 3.94 -15.11 -2.81
C ILE A 53 3.06 -16.03 -1.96
N GLU A 54 3.13 -17.33 -2.16
CA GLU A 54 2.38 -18.34 -1.41
C GLU A 54 2.69 -18.30 0.09
N TYR A 55 3.97 -18.15 0.45
CA TYR A 55 4.37 -17.95 1.85
C TYR A 55 3.79 -16.65 2.42
N CYS A 56 3.81 -15.56 1.63
CA CYS A 56 3.24 -14.29 2.06
C CYS A 56 1.72 -14.40 2.30
N ILE A 57 1.00 -15.14 1.45
CA ILE A 57 -0.44 -15.43 1.62
C ILE A 57 -0.68 -16.18 2.93
N GLU A 58 0.08 -17.26 3.18
CA GLU A 58 -0.06 -18.06 4.40
C GLU A 58 0.18 -17.21 5.66
N LYS A 59 1.28 -16.47 5.70
CA LYS A 59 1.61 -15.61 6.85
C LYS A 59 0.63 -14.46 7.05
N SER A 60 0.14 -13.86 5.97
CA SER A 60 -0.87 -12.80 6.07
C SER A 60 -2.18 -13.31 6.67
N ALA A 61 -2.60 -14.51 6.29
CA ALA A 61 -3.78 -15.17 6.86
C ALA A 61 -3.56 -15.56 8.34
N GLU A 62 -2.39 -16.13 8.68
CA GLU A 62 -2.01 -16.49 10.05
C GLU A 62 -2.07 -15.30 10.99
N TYR A 63 -1.57 -14.13 10.56
CA TYR A 63 -1.58 -12.90 11.35
C TYR A 63 -2.95 -12.19 11.37
N GLY A 64 -3.86 -12.61 10.50
CA GLY A 64 -5.24 -12.10 10.47
C GLY A 64 -5.39 -10.80 9.69
N PHE A 65 -4.60 -10.56 8.64
CA PHE A 65 -4.86 -9.48 7.70
C PHE A 65 -6.18 -9.69 6.94
N ASP A 66 -6.75 -8.60 6.42
CA ASP A 66 -7.98 -8.68 5.61
C ASP A 66 -7.65 -8.85 4.10
N GLY A 67 -6.41 -8.54 3.69
CA GLY A 67 -5.99 -8.63 2.30
C GLY A 67 -4.48 -8.62 2.12
N ILE A 68 -4.06 -8.79 0.87
CA ILE A 68 -2.67 -8.81 0.46
C ILE A 68 -2.48 -7.95 -0.79
N GLU A 69 -1.41 -7.15 -0.81
CA GLU A 69 -0.93 -6.44 -1.98
C GLU A 69 0.26 -7.20 -2.56
N LEU A 70 0.17 -7.59 -3.81
CA LEU A 70 1.23 -8.33 -4.47
C LEU A 70 2.27 -7.37 -5.06
N LEU A 71 3.55 -7.65 -4.84
CA LEU A 71 4.62 -6.98 -5.56
C LEU A 71 4.95 -7.78 -6.82
N LEU A 72 4.65 -7.22 -7.98
CA LEU A 72 4.73 -7.94 -9.26
C LEU A 72 6.12 -8.58 -9.49
N ILE A 73 7.18 -7.84 -9.21
CA ILE A 73 8.57 -8.32 -9.41
C ILE A 73 8.93 -9.54 -8.53
N GLN A 74 8.15 -9.80 -7.48
CA GLN A 74 8.33 -10.96 -6.58
C GLN A 74 7.63 -12.20 -7.13
N MET A 75 6.67 -12.05 -8.05
CA MET A 75 5.94 -13.17 -8.63
C MET A 75 6.85 -14.02 -9.50
N GLU A 76 6.71 -15.32 -9.43
CA GLU A 76 7.51 -16.27 -10.21
C GLU A 76 7.10 -16.32 -11.69
N SER A 77 5.84 -16.02 -11.98
CA SER A 77 5.27 -16.08 -13.32
C SER A 77 4.05 -15.16 -13.46
N GLU A 78 3.79 -14.73 -14.68
CA GLU A 78 2.56 -14.03 -15.08
C GLU A 78 1.66 -14.92 -15.95
N GLU A 79 2.00 -16.21 -16.10
CA GLU A 79 1.17 -17.15 -16.81
C GLU A 79 -0.18 -17.36 -16.10
N ASN A 80 -1.27 -17.46 -16.90
CA ASN A 80 -2.62 -17.54 -16.35
C ASN A 80 -2.79 -18.67 -15.32
N SER A 81 -2.15 -19.82 -15.52
CA SER A 81 -2.19 -20.95 -14.58
C SER A 81 -1.63 -20.58 -13.19
N TYR A 82 -0.54 -19.84 -13.14
CA TYR A 82 0.04 -19.34 -11.91
C TYR A 82 -0.86 -18.28 -11.26
N LEU A 83 -1.33 -17.29 -12.04
CA LEU A 83 -2.23 -16.24 -11.55
C LEU A 83 -3.50 -16.84 -10.91
N GLN A 84 -4.13 -17.80 -11.58
CA GLN A 84 -5.33 -18.45 -11.03
C GLN A 84 -5.04 -19.30 -9.79
N ASN A 85 -3.84 -19.88 -9.67
CA ASN A 85 -3.43 -20.59 -8.47
C ASN A 85 -3.25 -19.62 -7.27
N ILE A 86 -2.56 -18.50 -7.47
CA ILE A 86 -2.41 -17.44 -6.44
C ILE A 86 -3.79 -16.94 -5.99
N LYS A 87 -4.67 -16.61 -6.95
CA LYS A 87 -6.04 -16.17 -6.66
C LYS A 87 -6.81 -17.19 -5.84
N LYS A 88 -6.73 -18.48 -6.21
CA LYS A 88 -7.36 -19.56 -5.46
C LYS A 88 -6.81 -19.70 -4.05
N GLN A 89 -5.50 -19.59 -3.86
CA GLN A 89 -4.86 -19.66 -2.54
C GLN A 89 -5.30 -18.52 -1.64
N ALA A 90 -5.27 -17.28 -2.13
CA ALA A 90 -5.73 -16.11 -1.37
C ALA A 90 -7.21 -16.26 -0.97
N PHE A 91 -8.07 -16.70 -1.90
CA PHE A 91 -9.49 -16.96 -1.61
C PHE A 91 -9.69 -18.00 -0.50
N HIS A 92 -8.97 -19.14 -0.55
CA HIS A 92 -9.06 -20.17 0.49
C HIS A 92 -8.49 -19.72 1.83
N ALA A 93 -7.52 -18.79 1.81
CA ALA A 93 -6.95 -18.17 3.00
C ALA A 93 -7.85 -17.07 3.59
N GLY A 94 -8.94 -16.70 2.90
CA GLY A 94 -9.84 -15.63 3.32
C GLY A 94 -9.26 -14.22 3.13
N LEU A 95 -8.32 -14.06 2.19
CA LEU A 95 -7.67 -12.78 1.88
C LEU A 95 -8.18 -12.21 0.56
N ASP A 96 -8.49 -10.93 0.54
CA ASP A 96 -8.65 -10.19 -0.71
C ASP A 96 -7.27 -9.90 -1.32
N ILE A 97 -7.10 -10.10 -2.63
CA ILE A 97 -5.94 -9.53 -3.33
C ILE A 97 -6.30 -8.10 -3.69
N MET A 98 -5.87 -7.15 -2.86
CA MET A 98 -6.38 -5.78 -2.86
C MET A 98 -5.59 -4.79 -3.72
N GLY A 99 -4.38 -5.15 -4.13
CA GLY A 99 -3.48 -4.30 -4.89
C GLY A 99 -2.38 -5.07 -5.59
N LEU A 100 -1.83 -4.47 -6.65
CA LEU A 100 -0.63 -4.93 -7.34
C LEU A 100 0.37 -3.78 -7.42
N SER A 101 1.52 -3.92 -6.79
CA SER A 101 2.60 -2.94 -6.86
C SER A 101 3.50 -3.20 -8.06
N THR A 102 3.62 -2.20 -8.92
CA THR A 102 4.41 -2.23 -10.15
C THR A 102 5.40 -1.07 -10.21
N HIS A 103 6.42 -1.17 -11.08
CA HIS A 103 7.46 -0.15 -11.20
C HIS A 103 7.58 0.30 -12.65
N GLN A 104 7.23 1.56 -12.91
CA GLN A 104 7.33 2.20 -14.21
C GLN A 104 8.57 3.11 -14.28
N SER A 105 9.00 3.39 -15.51
CA SER A 105 10.06 4.33 -15.81
C SER A 105 9.66 5.20 -17.01
N PHE A 106 8.69 6.12 -16.78
CA PHE A 106 8.19 7.02 -17.82
C PHE A 106 9.07 8.26 -18.00
N VAL A 107 9.92 8.60 -17.01
CA VAL A 107 10.86 9.73 -17.07
C VAL A 107 12.03 9.36 -17.97
N SER A 108 11.88 9.54 -19.27
CA SER A 108 12.92 9.26 -20.27
C SER A 108 12.76 10.14 -21.52
N PRO A 109 13.82 10.74 -22.06
CA PRO A 109 13.78 11.44 -23.34
C PRO A 109 13.57 10.49 -24.52
N ASP A 110 13.92 9.22 -24.36
CA ASP A 110 13.78 8.17 -25.37
C ASP A 110 12.32 7.72 -25.50
N LYS A 111 11.72 8.00 -26.66
CA LYS A 111 10.33 7.63 -26.95
C LYS A 111 10.12 6.12 -26.98
N SER A 112 11.10 5.33 -27.41
CA SER A 112 10.96 3.86 -27.46
C SER A 112 10.90 3.27 -26.06
N LYS A 113 11.74 3.75 -25.13
CA LYS A 113 11.70 3.36 -23.72
C LYS A 113 10.38 3.73 -23.05
N ARG A 114 9.83 4.90 -23.36
CA ARG A 114 8.49 5.27 -22.84
C ARG A 114 7.42 4.35 -23.39
N GLN A 115 7.47 4.02 -24.71
CA GLN A 115 6.49 3.11 -25.30
C GLN A 115 6.56 1.71 -24.70
N GLU A 116 7.76 1.18 -24.47
CA GLU A 116 7.97 -0.11 -23.78
C GLU A 116 7.32 -0.09 -22.38
N ASN A 117 7.50 1.00 -21.62
CA ASN A 117 6.89 1.14 -20.30
C ASN A 117 5.36 1.31 -20.36
N ILE A 118 4.82 1.97 -21.39
CA ILE A 118 3.39 2.07 -21.64
C ILE A 118 2.79 0.68 -21.91
N ASP A 119 3.42 -0.08 -22.80
CA ASP A 119 2.95 -1.42 -23.18
C ASP A 119 3.05 -2.39 -21.99
N LEU A 120 4.15 -2.33 -21.23
CA LEU A 120 4.33 -3.06 -19.98
C LEU A 120 3.22 -2.70 -18.97
N THR A 121 2.91 -1.42 -18.78
CA THR A 121 1.88 -0.98 -17.84
C THR A 121 0.49 -1.47 -18.26
N LYS A 122 0.16 -1.45 -19.55
CA LYS A 122 -1.08 -2.02 -20.06
C LYS A 122 -1.19 -3.51 -19.78
N HIS A 123 -0.10 -4.25 -20.00
CA HIS A 123 -0.03 -5.67 -19.63
C HIS A 123 -0.21 -5.88 -18.13
N GLN A 124 0.41 -5.09 -17.28
CA GLN A 124 0.27 -5.16 -15.82
C GLN A 124 -1.17 -4.88 -15.35
N ILE A 125 -1.89 -3.99 -16.04
CA ILE A 125 -3.33 -3.78 -15.81
C ILE A 125 -4.13 -5.05 -16.15
N GLU A 126 -3.78 -5.74 -17.23
CA GLU A 126 -4.44 -6.99 -17.61
C GLU A 126 -4.11 -8.13 -16.63
N VAL A 127 -2.90 -8.20 -16.10
CA VAL A 127 -2.53 -9.12 -15.01
C VAL A 127 -3.35 -8.84 -13.75
N ALA A 128 -3.51 -7.58 -13.36
CA ALA A 128 -4.36 -7.21 -12.23
C ALA A 128 -5.83 -7.62 -12.47
N TYR A 129 -6.35 -7.40 -13.67
CA TYR A 129 -7.69 -7.85 -14.05
C TYR A 129 -7.85 -9.38 -13.95
N ALA A 130 -6.88 -10.17 -14.42
CA ALA A 130 -6.89 -11.63 -14.34
C ALA A 130 -6.90 -12.14 -12.88
N LEU A 131 -6.18 -11.43 -11.99
CA LEU A 131 -6.17 -11.69 -10.55
C LEU A 131 -7.43 -11.19 -9.83
N GLY A 132 -8.24 -10.33 -10.46
CA GLY A 132 -9.39 -9.68 -9.83
C GLY A 132 -9.00 -8.52 -8.90
N ILE A 133 -7.83 -7.91 -9.12
CA ILE A 133 -7.29 -6.80 -8.32
C ILE A 133 -7.92 -5.48 -8.78
N PRO A 134 -8.47 -4.66 -7.87
CA PRO A 134 -9.17 -3.43 -8.23
C PRO A 134 -8.23 -2.23 -8.50
N THR A 135 -6.98 -2.28 -8.04
CA THR A 135 -6.04 -1.17 -8.20
C THR A 135 -4.61 -1.65 -8.38
N ILE A 136 -3.84 -0.94 -9.20
CA ILE A 136 -2.39 -1.12 -9.29
C ILE A 136 -1.69 0.16 -8.83
N ARG A 137 -0.60 0.01 -8.10
CA ARG A 137 0.31 1.11 -7.78
C ARG A 137 1.25 1.33 -8.95
N ILE A 138 1.32 2.56 -9.43
CA ILE A 138 2.25 3.02 -10.47
C ILE A 138 3.10 4.17 -9.97
N ASN A 139 4.27 4.40 -10.56
CA ASN A 139 5.12 5.57 -10.32
C ASN A 139 5.58 6.26 -11.60
N THR A 140 6.17 7.46 -11.41
CA THR A 140 6.68 8.27 -12.53
C THR A 140 7.93 7.66 -13.15
N GLY A 141 8.69 6.91 -12.37
CA GLY A 141 10.07 6.58 -12.67
C GLY A 141 11.02 7.67 -12.16
N ARG A 142 12.31 7.45 -12.36
CA ARG A 142 13.42 8.28 -11.91
C ARG A 142 14.09 8.97 -13.09
N TRP A 143 14.86 10.05 -12.83
CA TRP A 143 15.74 10.65 -13.83
C TRP A 143 16.88 9.73 -14.22
N GLY A 144 17.34 8.83 -13.33
CA GLY A 144 18.41 7.88 -13.56
C GLY A 144 19.78 8.57 -13.75
N THR A 145 19.97 9.71 -13.11
CA THR A 145 21.19 10.53 -13.17
C THR A 145 22.07 10.38 -11.95
N THR A 146 21.62 9.64 -10.94
CA THR A 146 22.44 9.32 -9.77
C THR A 146 23.57 8.37 -10.17
N MET A 147 24.79 8.69 -9.73
CA MET A 147 25.98 7.88 -10.03
C MET A 147 26.52 7.24 -8.75
N PRO A 148 27.01 5.98 -8.84
CA PRO A 148 27.74 5.37 -7.71
C PRO A 148 28.93 6.24 -7.31
N THR A 149 29.18 6.39 -6.01
CA THR A 149 30.31 7.16 -5.51
C THR A 149 30.80 6.64 -4.16
N ASN A 150 32.08 6.80 -3.87
CA ASN A 150 32.70 6.46 -2.59
C ASN A 150 32.39 5.03 -2.09
N GLY A 151 32.32 4.06 -3.00
CA GLY A 151 32.03 2.65 -2.69
C GLY A 151 30.55 2.37 -2.38
N LYS A 152 29.66 3.36 -2.51
CA LYS A 152 28.20 3.20 -2.42
C LYS A 152 27.61 2.87 -3.78
N SER A 153 26.59 2.02 -3.81
CA SER A 153 25.81 1.78 -5.01
C SER A 153 25.03 3.04 -5.42
N GLU A 154 24.56 3.07 -6.68
CA GLU A 154 23.66 4.13 -7.17
C GLU A 154 22.46 4.30 -6.23
N PHE A 155 21.87 3.18 -5.78
CA PHE A 155 20.70 3.20 -4.93
C PHE A 155 20.99 3.74 -3.52
N ASP A 156 22.15 3.42 -2.94
CA ASP A 156 22.56 3.99 -1.64
C ASP A 156 22.74 5.51 -1.73
N VAL A 157 23.35 5.99 -2.82
CA VAL A 157 23.51 7.43 -3.07
C VAL A 157 22.16 8.11 -3.25
N LEU A 158 21.24 7.48 -3.97
CA LEU A 158 19.89 7.99 -4.14
C LEU A 158 19.17 8.11 -2.79
N MET A 159 19.27 7.10 -1.94
CA MET A 159 18.65 7.11 -0.61
C MET A 159 19.26 8.15 0.31
N ASP A 160 20.60 8.31 0.31
CA ASP A 160 21.26 9.40 1.04
C ASP A 160 20.78 10.78 0.61
N ASN A 161 20.43 10.95 -0.66
CA ASN A 161 19.88 12.17 -1.24
C ASN A 161 18.33 12.24 -1.13
N LYS A 162 17.72 11.38 -0.31
CA LYS A 162 16.26 11.38 -0.10
C LYS A 162 15.45 11.25 -1.41
N GLY A 163 15.97 10.49 -2.36
CA GLY A 163 15.34 10.27 -3.66
C GLY A 163 15.50 11.39 -4.68
N VAL A 164 16.21 12.47 -4.34
CA VAL A 164 16.42 13.61 -5.25
C VAL A 164 17.53 13.30 -6.25
N GLU A 165 17.24 13.49 -7.53
CA GLU A 165 18.17 13.34 -8.64
C GLU A 165 18.21 14.61 -9.50
N PRO A 166 19.36 14.98 -10.09
CA PRO A 166 19.40 16.03 -11.10
C PRO A 166 18.52 15.69 -12.30
N VAL A 167 17.95 16.71 -12.91
CA VAL A 167 17.30 16.55 -14.22
C VAL A 167 18.33 16.15 -15.28
N ILE A 168 17.95 15.32 -16.24
CA ILE A 168 18.80 14.90 -17.36
C ILE A 168 19.29 16.13 -18.13
N ASP A 169 20.57 16.17 -18.43
CA ASP A 169 21.19 17.29 -19.17
C ASP A 169 20.47 17.56 -20.50
N GLY A 170 20.21 18.84 -20.78
CA GLY A 170 19.51 19.29 -21.98
C GLY A 170 17.99 19.24 -21.92
N TYR A 171 17.41 18.80 -20.80
CA TYR A 171 15.96 18.76 -20.56
C TYR A 171 15.56 19.57 -19.32
N THR A 172 14.27 19.75 -19.16
CA THR A 172 13.65 20.44 -18.02
C THR A 172 12.73 19.50 -17.25
N GLU A 173 12.41 19.86 -16.02
CA GLU A 173 11.40 19.14 -15.24
C GLU A 173 10.04 19.11 -15.96
N ASN A 174 9.70 20.19 -16.69
CA ASN A 174 8.51 20.24 -17.54
C ASN A 174 8.50 19.19 -18.65
N ASP A 175 9.64 18.86 -19.23
CA ASP A 175 9.73 17.78 -20.22
C ASP A 175 9.43 16.44 -19.56
N GLY A 176 9.96 16.20 -18.36
CA GLY A 176 9.64 15.02 -17.56
C GLY A 176 8.15 14.89 -17.28
N PHE A 177 7.49 15.95 -16.83
CA PHE A 177 6.04 15.96 -16.61
C PHE A 177 5.26 15.61 -17.88
N LYS A 178 5.61 16.18 -19.03
CA LYS A 178 4.98 15.83 -20.30
C LYS A 178 5.13 14.35 -20.64
N TRP A 179 6.33 13.80 -20.46
CA TRP A 179 6.58 12.37 -20.77
C TRP A 179 5.73 11.47 -19.88
N VAL A 180 5.62 11.76 -18.59
CA VAL A 180 4.84 10.97 -17.63
C VAL A 180 3.35 11.10 -17.92
N ILE A 181 2.84 12.32 -18.10
CA ILE A 181 1.43 12.58 -18.37
C ILE A 181 0.99 11.90 -19.67
N ASP A 182 1.75 12.08 -20.76
CA ASP A 182 1.48 11.45 -22.04
C ASP A 182 1.50 9.92 -21.97
N SER A 183 2.39 9.37 -21.15
CA SER A 183 2.53 7.90 -20.97
C SER A 183 1.38 7.32 -20.17
N ILE A 184 1.07 7.89 -19.01
CA ILE A 184 -0.04 7.43 -18.15
C ILE A 184 -1.38 7.61 -18.87
N ALA A 185 -1.60 8.73 -19.58
CA ALA A 185 -2.82 8.96 -20.34
C ALA A 185 -3.11 7.86 -21.38
N GLN A 186 -2.07 7.29 -21.99
CA GLN A 186 -2.20 6.16 -22.92
C GLN A 186 -2.56 4.83 -22.22
N CYS A 187 -2.38 4.71 -20.92
CA CYS A 187 -2.77 3.53 -20.13
C CYS A 187 -4.24 3.60 -19.67
N ILE A 188 -4.83 4.80 -19.58
CA ILE A 188 -6.18 5.01 -19.06
C ILE A 188 -7.26 4.18 -19.78
N PRO A 189 -7.31 4.07 -21.12
CA PRO A 189 -8.33 3.26 -21.79
C PRO A 189 -8.26 1.77 -21.41
N THR A 190 -7.06 1.24 -21.15
CA THR A 190 -6.90 -0.15 -20.69
C THR A 190 -7.37 -0.30 -19.24
N ALA A 191 -7.03 0.67 -18.38
CA ALA A 191 -7.48 0.72 -16.99
C ALA A 191 -9.02 0.74 -16.89
N GLU A 192 -9.68 1.60 -17.68
CA GLU A 192 -11.13 1.69 -17.77
C GLU A 192 -11.75 0.38 -18.27
N LYS A 193 -11.22 -0.20 -19.35
CA LYS A 193 -11.70 -1.47 -19.92
C LYS A 193 -11.63 -2.62 -18.92
N CYS A 194 -10.55 -2.67 -18.12
CA CYS A 194 -10.33 -3.71 -17.13
C CYS A 194 -10.99 -3.42 -15.77
N GLY A 195 -11.49 -2.21 -15.54
CA GLY A 195 -12.03 -1.81 -14.23
C GLY A 195 -10.97 -1.71 -13.15
N VAL A 196 -9.72 -1.37 -13.51
CA VAL A 196 -8.57 -1.28 -12.61
C VAL A 196 -8.16 0.18 -12.44
N VAL A 197 -8.13 0.67 -11.21
CA VAL A 197 -7.70 2.04 -10.90
C VAL A 197 -6.18 2.11 -10.86
N LEU A 198 -5.59 3.08 -11.54
CA LEU A 198 -4.18 3.42 -11.44
C LEU A 198 -3.95 4.31 -10.22
N GLY A 199 -3.22 3.84 -9.23
CA GLY A 199 -2.81 4.61 -8.06
C GLY A 199 -1.40 5.17 -8.26
N LEU A 200 -1.28 6.45 -8.60
CA LEU A 200 0.03 7.11 -8.69
C LEU A 200 0.59 7.33 -7.29
N GLU A 201 1.72 6.72 -7.02
CA GLU A 201 2.37 6.80 -5.72
C GLU A 201 3.21 8.09 -5.58
N ASN A 202 3.16 8.71 -4.39
CA ASN A 202 4.17 9.67 -3.97
C ASN A 202 5.47 8.93 -3.64
N HIS A 203 6.35 8.89 -4.64
CA HIS A 203 7.60 8.14 -4.58
C HIS A 203 8.74 9.00 -5.18
N TRP A 204 9.66 8.43 -5.91
CA TRP A 204 10.77 9.17 -6.54
C TRP A 204 10.39 10.00 -7.77
N GLY A 205 11.41 10.67 -8.31
CA GLY A 205 11.27 11.46 -9.53
C GLY A 205 10.28 12.61 -9.35
N LEU A 206 9.32 12.69 -10.24
CA LEU A 206 8.29 13.72 -10.21
C LEU A 206 7.21 13.49 -9.15
N GLY A 207 7.21 12.33 -8.51
CA GLY A 207 6.33 11.97 -7.39
C GLY A 207 6.88 12.31 -6.00
N LEU A 208 8.04 12.93 -5.88
CA LEU A 208 8.66 13.31 -4.59
C LEU A 208 7.86 14.36 -3.80
N THR A 209 6.95 15.07 -4.45
CA THR A 209 6.09 16.08 -3.82
C THR A 209 4.62 15.85 -4.16
N SER A 210 3.74 16.27 -3.25
CA SER A 210 2.30 16.26 -3.48
C SER A 210 1.90 17.11 -4.69
N GLN A 211 2.53 18.25 -4.90
CA GLN A 211 2.32 19.10 -6.07
C GLN A 211 2.68 18.38 -7.37
N GLY A 212 3.77 17.61 -7.39
CA GLY A 212 4.15 16.82 -8.55
C GLY A 212 3.13 15.72 -8.87
N VAL A 213 2.70 14.98 -7.87
CA VAL A 213 1.64 13.96 -7.99
C VAL A 213 0.34 14.59 -8.48
N MET A 214 -0.11 15.66 -7.83
CA MET A 214 -1.37 16.32 -8.17
C MET A 214 -1.34 17.02 -9.53
N ARG A 215 -0.20 17.52 -9.98
CA ARG A 215 -0.06 18.01 -11.34
C ARG A 215 -0.41 16.93 -12.36
N ILE A 216 0.15 15.73 -12.21
CA ILE A 216 -0.10 14.61 -13.12
C ILE A 216 -1.57 14.18 -13.06
N VAL A 217 -2.11 14.01 -11.86
CA VAL A 217 -3.50 13.59 -11.63
C VAL A 217 -4.48 14.61 -12.23
N ASN A 218 -4.26 15.90 -12.03
CA ASN A 218 -5.14 16.97 -12.51
C ASN A 218 -5.05 17.18 -14.02
N GLU A 219 -3.85 17.09 -14.62
CA GLU A 219 -3.70 17.26 -16.08
C GLU A 219 -4.33 16.09 -16.86
N ILE A 220 -4.24 14.85 -16.33
CA ILE A 220 -4.91 13.68 -16.94
C ILE A 220 -6.42 13.69 -16.66
N ASN A 221 -6.84 14.14 -15.49
CA ASN A 221 -8.23 14.30 -15.05
C ASN A 221 -9.14 13.09 -15.39
N SER A 222 -8.71 11.91 -15.01
CA SER A 222 -9.44 10.65 -15.23
C SER A 222 -9.95 10.05 -13.92
N PRO A 223 -11.17 9.47 -13.89
CA PRO A 223 -11.65 8.71 -12.75
C PRO A 223 -10.82 7.45 -12.49
N TRP A 224 -10.09 6.97 -13.50
CA TRP A 224 -9.22 5.79 -13.44
C TRP A 224 -7.78 6.09 -13.00
N LEU A 225 -7.46 7.36 -12.71
CA LEU A 225 -6.19 7.75 -12.09
C LEU A 225 -6.45 8.40 -10.74
N LYS A 226 -5.91 7.81 -9.69
CA LYS A 226 -5.99 8.26 -8.30
C LYS A 226 -4.60 8.22 -7.67
N VAL A 227 -4.53 8.38 -6.36
CA VAL A 227 -3.29 8.39 -5.61
C VAL A 227 -3.15 7.10 -4.78
N THR A 228 -2.02 6.44 -4.87
CA THR A 228 -1.52 5.56 -3.81
C THR A 228 -0.75 6.43 -2.83
N LEU A 229 -1.31 6.62 -1.64
CA LEU A 229 -0.73 7.47 -0.61
C LEU A 229 0.27 6.68 0.23
N ASP A 230 1.56 6.84 -0.01
CA ASP A 230 2.60 6.31 0.86
C ASP A 230 2.86 7.26 2.03
N THR A 231 2.82 6.74 3.25
CA THR A 231 2.93 7.54 4.48
C THR A 231 4.36 7.88 4.85
N GLY A 232 5.35 7.22 4.27
CA GLY A 232 6.77 7.36 4.60
C GLY A 232 7.63 8.09 3.56
N ASN A 233 7.14 8.29 2.34
CA ASN A 233 7.97 8.78 1.23
C ASN A 233 8.15 10.32 1.18
N PHE A 234 7.50 11.08 2.06
CA PHE A 234 7.74 12.52 2.19
C PHE A 234 8.74 12.81 3.30
N PHE A 235 9.85 13.45 2.97
CA PHE A 235 10.88 13.84 3.92
C PHE A 235 10.61 15.21 4.55
N ASP A 236 10.04 16.15 3.80
CA ASP A 236 9.76 17.52 4.24
C ASP A 236 8.26 17.81 4.23
N ASN A 237 7.77 18.66 5.14
CA ASN A 237 6.36 19.11 5.21
C ASN A 237 5.33 17.98 5.05
N ARG A 238 5.64 16.80 5.55
CA ARG A 238 4.87 15.56 5.31
C ARG A 238 3.38 15.73 5.59
N GLU A 239 3.02 16.32 6.72
CA GLU A 239 1.62 16.48 7.11
C GLU A 239 0.82 17.26 6.06
N ALA A 240 1.33 18.39 5.60
CA ALA A 240 0.68 19.21 4.58
C ALA A 240 0.58 18.45 3.23
N GLN A 241 1.61 17.69 2.88
CA GLN A 241 1.60 16.89 1.65
C GLN A 241 0.62 15.72 1.72
N LEU A 242 0.52 15.04 2.87
CA LEU A 242 -0.50 14.01 3.09
C LEU A 242 -1.92 14.60 3.06
N GLU A 243 -2.12 15.78 3.65
CA GLU A 243 -3.40 16.49 3.62
C GLU A 243 -3.84 16.83 2.19
N GLU A 244 -2.92 17.25 1.33
CA GLU A 244 -3.20 17.54 -0.09
C GLU A 244 -3.60 16.29 -0.88
N LEU A 245 -2.95 15.15 -0.64
CA LEU A 245 -3.22 13.91 -1.37
C LEU A 245 -4.43 13.10 -0.84
N ALA A 246 -4.78 13.26 0.43
CA ALA A 246 -5.81 12.46 1.09
C ALA A 246 -7.17 12.41 0.36
N PRO A 247 -7.71 13.51 -0.23
CA PRO A 247 -8.98 13.48 -0.96
C PRO A 247 -8.94 12.64 -2.25
N HIS A 248 -7.75 12.36 -2.77
CA HIS A 248 -7.52 11.70 -4.06
C HIS A 248 -7.08 10.24 -3.91
N THR A 249 -6.98 9.75 -2.67
CA THR A 249 -6.40 8.45 -2.33
C THR A 249 -7.33 7.28 -2.67
N CYS A 250 -6.81 6.27 -3.39
CA CYS A 250 -7.48 4.99 -3.62
C CYS A 250 -6.89 3.83 -2.80
N LEU A 251 -5.61 3.92 -2.45
CA LEU A 251 -4.89 2.95 -1.63
C LEU A 251 -3.92 3.69 -0.71
N ILE A 252 -3.73 3.23 0.53
CA ILE A 252 -2.69 3.72 1.43
C ILE A 252 -1.62 2.65 1.56
N GLN A 253 -0.35 3.05 1.35
CA GLN A 253 0.81 2.26 1.76
C GLN A 253 1.35 2.82 3.08
N ALA A 254 1.24 1.99 4.11
CA ALA A 254 1.53 2.37 5.48
C ALA A 254 2.91 1.84 5.90
N LYS A 255 3.93 2.69 5.86
CA LYS A 255 5.31 2.35 6.23
C LYS A 255 5.46 2.15 7.73
N THR A 256 6.18 1.10 8.13
CA THR A 256 6.63 0.92 9.52
C THR A 256 8.11 0.55 9.56
N TYR A 257 8.80 0.99 10.62
CA TYR A 257 10.26 0.92 10.73
C TYR A 257 10.72 0.29 12.06
N PHE A 258 10.05 -0.80 12.50
CA PHE A 258 10.47 -1.49 13.72
C PHE A 258 11.92 -1.99 13.59
N GLY A 259 12.72 -1.77 14.64
CA GLY A 259 14.16 -2.07 14.63
C GLY A 259 15.03 -1.00 13.93
N GLY A 260 14.44 0.16 13.59
CA GLY A 260 15.04 1.20 12.74
C GLY A 260 14.75 0.95 11.27
N ALA A 261 14.79 2.02 10.46
CA ALA A 261 14.56 1.91 9.02
C ALA A 261 15.71 1.16 8.32
N LYS A 262 15.37 0.38 7.30
CA LYS A 262 16.36 -0.29 6.43
C LYS A 262 17.31 0.71 5.77
N TRP A 263 16.79 1.86 5.36
CA TRP A 263 17.55 2.95 4.78
C TRP A 263 17.69 4.07 5.81
N PRO A 264 18.93 4.47 6.19
CA PRO A 264 19.16 5.42 7.30
C PRO A 264 18.42 6.76 7.17
N ALA A 265 18.20 7.24 5.95
CA ALA A 265 17.47 8.49 5.70
C ALA A 265 16.04 8.46 6.28
N PHE A 266 15.41 7.30 6.36
CA PHE A 266 14.06 7.14 6.90
C PHE A 266 13.99 7.06 8.43
N ASN A 267 15.13 6.95 9.14
CA ASN A 267 15.12 6.96 10.61
C ASN A 267 14.68 8.31 11.21
N GLU A 268 14.73 9.37 10.44
CA GLU A 268 14.25 10.69 10.85
C GLU A 268 12.72 10.83 10.70
N ILE A 269 12.07 9.84 10.08
CA ILE A 269 10.65 9.88 9.77
C ILE A 269 9.86 9.31 10.95
N ASN A 270 9.11 10.18 11.63
CA ASN A 270 8.11 9.78 12.63
C ASN A 270 6.71 9.80 11.98
N ILE A 271 6.04 8.66 11.91
CA ILE A 271 4.72 8.52 11.31
C ILE A 271 3.67 8.46 12.44
N ASP A 272 2.85 9.50 12.53
CA ASP A 272 1.74 9.59 13.50
C ASP A 272 0.47 8.96 12.90
N TYR A 273 0.33 7.64 13.02
CA TYR A 273 -0.82 6.92 12.49
C TYR A 273 -2.18 7.35 13.06
N PRO A 274 -2.33 7.65 14.36
CA PRO A 274 -3.55 8.27 14.88
C PRO A 274 -3.98 9.52 14.11
N LYS A 275 -3.04 10.42 13.82
CA LYS A 275 -3.28 11.65 13.07
C LYS A 275 -3.64 11.37 11.60
N ILE A 276 -2.92 10.45 10.95
CA ILE A 276 -3.24 10.02 9.59
C ILE A 276 -4.62 9.38 9.53
N GLY A 277 -4.96 8.51 10.48
CA GLY A 277 -6.29 7.92 10.57
C GLY A 277 -7.41 8.96 10.74
N GLU A 278 -7.16 10.04 11.51
CA GLU A 278 -8.08 11.18 11.60
C GLU A 278 -8.22 11.91 10.28
N LEU A 279 -7.12 12.19 9.60
CA LEU A 279 -7.10 12.80 8.27
C LEU A 279 -7.94 11.99 7.27
N MET A 280 -7.74 10.68 7.24
CA MET A 280 -8.47 9.80 6.32
C MET A 280 -9.96 9.70 6.65
N ARG A 281 -10.34 9.74 7.94
CA ARG A 281 -11.74 9.84 8.37
C ARG A 281 -12.41 11.14 7.91
N LYS A 282 -11.71 12.26 7.99
CA LYS A 282 -12.21 13.57 7.49
C LYS A 282 -12.48 13.54 5.99
N ASN A 283 -11.68 12.77 5.26
CA ASN A 283 -11.83 12.60 3.80
C ASN A 283 -12.75 11.44 3.41
N ASN A 284 -13.47 10.82 4.35
CA ASN A 284 -14.36 9.68 4.14
C ASN A 284 -13.69 8.48 3.46
N TYR A 285 -12.39 8.28 3.66
CA TYR A 285 -11.67 7.16 3.11
C TYR A 285 -12.14 5.85 3.75
N ARG A 286 -12.43 4.85 2.92
CA ARG A 286 -12.96 3.54 3.32
C ARG A 286 -12.18 2.37 2.71
N GLY A 287 -11.14 2.69 1.94
CA GLY A 287 -10.32 1.70 1.25
C GLY A 287 -9.36 0.95 2.17
N TYR A 288 -8.53 0.15 1.55
CA TYR A 288 -7.50 -0.65 2.19
C TYR A 288 -6.34 0.21 2.70
N ILE A 289 -5.79 -0.22 3.84
CA ILE A 289 -4.50 0.21 4.36
C ILE A 289 -3.54 -0.94 4.12
N SER A 290 -2.59 -0.78 3.21
CA SER A 290 -1.55 -1.77 2.91
C SER A 290 -0.33 -1.53 3.78
N LEU A 291 -0.04 -2.42 4.70
CA LEU A 291 1.21 -2.36 5.46
C LEU A 291 2.41 -2.55 4.53
N GLU A 292 3.37 -1.65 4.60
CA GLU A 292 4.73 -1.82 4.07
C GLU A 292 5.74 -1.73 5.22
N PHE A 293 6.15 -2.88 5.75
CA PHE A 293 7.20 -2.96 6.73
C PHE A 293 8.57 -2.82 6.04
N GLU A 294 9.35 -1.84 6.45
CA GLU A 294 10.67 -1.52 5.88
C GLU A 294 11.71 -1.28 6.99
N GLY A 295 11.62 -2.08 8.05
CA GLY A 295 12.52 -2.01 9.20
C GLY A 295 13.56 -3.13 9.26
N ASN A 296 14.45 -3.03 10.24
CA ASN A 296 15.53 -3.99 10.46
C ASN A 296 15.14 -5.12 11.45
N GLU A 297 13.96 -5.03 12.08
CA GLU A 297 13.46 -6.14 12.91
C GLU A 297 13.04 -7.32 12.00
N ASN A 298 13.00 -8.53 12.55
CA ASN A 298 12.50 -9.70 11.83
C ASN A 298 11.02 -9.47 11.43
N ALA A 299 10.68 -9.70 10.16
CA ALA A 299 9.32 -9.53 9.63
C ALA A 299 8.28 -10.35 10.40
N GLU A 300 8.62 -11.57 10.85
CA GLU A 300 7.71 -12.43 11.62
C GLU A 300 7.26 -11.81 12.96
N THR A 301 8.04 -10.90 13.53
CA THR A 301 7.71 -10.18 14.75
C THR A 301 7.20 -8.76 14.49
N ALA A 302 7.75 -8.08 13.49
CA ALA A 302 7.43 -6.69 13.18
C ALA A 302 6.10 -6.53 12.43
N VAL A 303 5.78 -7.44 11.51
CA VAL A 303 4.54 -7.38 10.72
C VAL A 303 3.29 -7.49 11.61
N PRO A 304 3.18 -8.45 12.56
CA PRO A 304 2.06 -8.46 13.51
C PRO A 304 1.95 -7.21 14.38
N LYS A 305 3.08 -6.68 14.89
CA LYS A 305 3.10 -5.43 15.66
C LYS A 305 2.59 -4.24 14.83
N SER A 306 2.98 -4.20 13.56
CA SER A 306 2.52 -3.18 12.62
C SER A 306 1.02 -3.27 12.37
N LEU A 307 0.49 -4.48 12.25
CA LEU A 307 -0.95 -4.70 12.09
C LEU A 307 -1.75 -4.15 13.27
N ASP A 308 -1.29 -4.41 14.50
CA ASP A 308 -1.96 -3.91 15.71
C ASP A 308 -1.98 -2.37 15.74
N LEU A 309 -0.85 -1.72 15.43
CA LEU A 309 -0.73 -0.26 15.31
C LEU A 309 -1.72 0.32 14.30
N LEU A 310 -1.83 -0.30 13.11
CA LEU A 310 -2.74 0.18 12.06
C LEU A 310 -4.21 -0.05 12.43
N ARG A 311 -4.55 -1.18 13.05
CA ARG A 311 -5.90 -1.47 13.51
C ARG A 311 -6.43 -0.45 14.52
N GLU A 312 -5.57 0.06 15.39
CA GLU A 312 -5.94 1.08 16.37
C GLU A 312 -6.17 2.46 15.74
N SER A 313 -5.52 2.75 14.61
CA SER A 313 -5.51 4.06 13.99
C SER A 313 -6.59 4.25 12.92
N PHE A 314 -6.87 3.20 12.13
CA PHE A 314 -7.73 3.30 10.95
C PHE A 314 -9.13 2.73 11.16
N TYR A 315 -10.12 3.62 11.17
CA TYR A 315 -11.53 3.30 11.20
C TYR A 315 -12.34 4.44 10.59
N PHE A 316 -13.60 4.18 10.21
CA PHE A 316 -14.51 5.19 9.69
C PHE A 316 -15.89 5.10 10.32
N LYS A 317 -16.64 6.22 10.29
CA LYS A 317 -18.02 6.25 10.77
C LYS A 317 -18.96 5.66 9.71
N LEU A 318 -19.92 4.84 10.13
CA LEU A 318 -21.02 4.43 9.27
C LEU A 318 -22.00 5.62 9.18
N THR A 319 -22.26 6.08 7.98
CA THR A 319 -23.24 7.13 7.67
C THR A 319 -24.55 6.50 7.26
#